data_629baba3619fc03d052d773a1c27646f
#
_entry.id   629baba3619fc03d052d773a1c27646f
#
_cell.length_a   1.000
_cell.length_b   1.000
_cell.length_c   1.000
_cell.angle_alpha   90.00
_cell.angle_beta   90.00
_cell.angle_gamma   90.00
#
_symmetry.space_group_name_H-M   'P 1'
#
loop_
_entity.id
_entity.type
_entity.pdbx_description
1 polymer ?
#
loop_
_entity_poly.entity_id
_entity_poly.type
_entity_poly.pdbx_seq_one_letter_code
_entity_poly.pdbx_strand_id
1 'polypeptide(L)' 'MGLEEEIESIREEISSTPYNKSTEAHIGRLKSKLAEKKEKL' A
#
# COMPACT_ATOMS: atom_id res chain seq x y z
N MET A 1 -2.29 -5.87 16.66
CA MET A 1 -2.17 -5.34 15.30
C MET A 1 -3.14 -4.21 15.09
N GLY A 2 -2.65 -3.06 14.72
CA GLY A 2 -3.47 -1.90 14.51
C GLY A 2 -3.46 -1.44 13.06
N LEU A 3 -4.34 -0.51 12.75
CA LEU A 3 -4.42 0.07 11.42
C LEU A 3 -3.11 0.75 11.04
N GLU A 4 -2.44 1.35 11.99
CA GLU A 4 -1.17 2.02 11.75
C GLU A 4 -0.10 1.04 11.26
N GLU A 5 -0.06 -0.14 11.84
CA GLU A 5 0.89 -1.16 11.44
C GLU A 5 0.58 -1.67 10.03
N GLU A 6 -0.68 -1.80 9.71
CA GLU A 6 -1.09 -2.22 8.36
C GLU A 6 -0.72 -1.16 7.33
N ILE A 7 -0.94 0.09 7.67
CA ILE A 7 -0.58 1.21 6.77
C ILE A 7 0.92 1.21 6.53
N GLU A 8 1.70 1.06 7.57
CA GLU A 8 3.15 1.03 7.48
C GLU A 8 3.63 -0.12 6.60
N SER A 9 3.03 -1.29 6.80
CA SER A 9 3.35 -2.47 6.01
C SER A 9 3.10 -2.24 4.52
N ILE A 10 1.96 -1.67 4.20
CA ILE A 10 1.60 -1.38 2.82
C ILE A 10 2.55 -0.36 2.21
N ARG A 11 2.89 0.67 2.97
CA ARG A 11 3.82 1.70 2.50
C ARG A 11 5.20 1.12 2.21
N GLU A 12 5.66 0.23 3.05
CA GLU A 12 6.94 -0.43 2.85
C GLU A 12 6.91 -1.30 1.60
N GLU A 13 5.82 -2.01 1.39
CA GLU A 13 5.66 -2.84 0.22
C GLU A 13 5.71 -2.00 -1.06
N ILE A 14 5.00 -0.90 -1.07
CA ILE A 14 5.02 0.01 -2.21
C ILE A 14 6.43 0.54 -2.46
N SER A 15 7.10 0.93 -1.40
CA SER A 15 8.45 1.49 -1.50
C SER A 15 9.47 0.48 -2.00
N SER A 16 9.33 -0.77 -1.63
CA SER A 16 10.27 -1.81 -2.04
C SER A 16 9.94 -2.45 -3.38
N THR A 17 8.73 -2.23 -3.88
CA THR A 17 8.33 -2.78 -5.16
C THR A 17 8.72 -1.84 -6.29
N PRO A 18 9.52 -2.27 -7.26
CA PRO A 18 9.89 -1.41 -8.38
C PRO A 18 8.67 -1.10 -9.25
N TYR A 19 8.53 0.15 -9.62
CA TYR A 19 7.42 0.59 -10.45
C TYR A 19 7.70 0.32 -11.91
N ASN A 20 7.00 -0.65 -12.48
CA ASN A 20 7.11 -0.96 -13.90
C ASN A 20 5.79 -1.56 -14.38
N LYS A 21 5.72 -1.91 -15.67
CA LYS A 21 4.48 -2.43 -16.25
C LYS A 21 3.96 -3.68 -15.54
N SER A 22 4.86 -4.53 -15.08
CA SER A 22 4.47 -5.77 -14.40
C SER A 22 3.86 -5.51 -13.04
N THR A 23 4.29 -4.47 -12.36
CA THR A 23 3.85 -4.17 -11.00
C THR A 23 2.86 -3.02 -10.91
N GLU A 24 2.55 -2.39 -12.02
CA GLU A 24 1.66 -1.24 -12.06
C GLU A 24 0.30 -1.50 -11.41
N ALA A 25 -0.34 -2.60 -11.78
CA ALA A 25 -1.63 -2.97 -11.23
C ALA A 25 -1.53 -3.29 -9.73
N HIS A 26 -0.46 -3.97 -9.36
CA HIS A 26 -0.23 -4.34 -7.96
C HIS A 26 -0.05 -3.10 -7.09
N ILE A 27 0.76 -2.17 -7.56
CA ILE A 27 0.99 -0.91 -6.85
C ILE A 27 -0.29 -0.10 -6.74
N GLY A 28 -1.10 -0.08 -7.80
CA GLY A 28 -2.39 0.59 -7.78
C GLY A 28 -3.30 0.05 -6.70
N ARG A 29 -3.32 -1.26 -6.55
CA ARG A 29 -4.13 -1.90 -5.51
C ARG A 29 -3.62 -1.59 -4.12
N LEU A 30 -2.31 -1.57 -3.96
CA LEU A 30 -1.71 -1.23 -2.66
C LEU A 30 -2.04 0.20 -2.27
N LYS A 31 -1.97 1.12 -3.22
CA LYS A 31 -2.33 2.51 -2.97
C LYS A 31 -3.80 2.67 -2.58
N SER A 32 -4.67 1.91 -3.23
CA SER A 32 -6.09 1.92 -2.88
C SER A 32 -6.33 1.42 -1.48
N LYS A 33 -5.68 0.34 -1.11
CA LYS A 33 -5.78 -0.19 0.25
C LYS A 33 -5.27 0.79 1.28
N LEU A 34 -4.17 1.45 0.95
CA LEU A 34 -3.59 2.45 1.83
C LEU A 34 -4.57 3.58 2.09
N ALA A 35 -5.20 4.08 1.03
CA ALA A 35 -6.18 5.15 1.15
C ALA A 35 -7.37 4.73 2.00
N GLU A 36 -7.88 3.52 1.80
CA GLU A 36 -8.98 3.00 2.59
C GLU A 36 -8.65 2.93 4.08
N LYS A 37 -7.48 2.45 4.40
CA LYS A 37 -7.07 2.33 5.79
C LYS A 37 -6.83 3.69 6.44
N LYS A 38 -6.32 4.64 5.68
CA LYS A 38 -6.13 6.00 6.17
C LYS A 38 -7.47 6.67 6.50
N GLU A 39 -8.49 6.39 5.72
CA GLU A 39 -9.82 6.93 6.00
C GLU A 39 -10.39 6.42 7.31
N LYS A 40 -10.02 5.22 7.70
CA LYS A 40 -10.52 4.62 8.94
C LYS A 40 -9.75 5.07 10.17
N LEU A 41 -8.62 5.70 9.96
CA LEU A 41 -7.88 6.26 11.07
C LEU A 41 -8.59 7.49 11.61
#